data_190364be3338c6d99b931616ec9a5121
#
_entry.id   190364be3338c6d99b931616ec9a5121
#
_cell.length_a   1.000
_cell.length_b   1.000
_cell.length_c   1.000
_cell.angle_alpha   90.00
_cell.angle_beta   90.00
_cell.angle_gamma   90.00
#
_symmetry.space_group_name_H-M   'P 1'
#
loop_
_entity.id
_entity.type
_entity.pdbx_description
1 polymer ?
#
loop_
_entity_poly.entity_id
_entity_poly.type
_entity_poly.pdbx_seq_one_letter_code
_entity_poly.pdbx_strand_id
1 'polypeptide(L)'
;MTEQSPWRPTRRRLTDGLLAALTPVTACSLALGGLTTWVGSGEAGSPARVTVSKARVLLPYGDTKETAAFFDLANAGGADDRLVKVTSSRTHGGITLSRHRSAGSGAAAKTDADSAVVPAGRTLSMSPHGLDVNLRAGAGWRTGDLVPFTLHFERSGAIEALAVVVRPG
;
A
#
# COMPACT_ATOMS: atom_id res chain seq x y z
N MET A 1 33.92 -44.41 48.41
CA MET A 1 33.56 -44.29 46.98
C MET A 1 32.12 -44.67 46.85
N THR A 2 31.19 -43.69 46.77
CA THR A 2 29.75 -43.90 46.60
C THR A 2 29.48 -43.96 45.10
N GLU A 3 29.24 -45.16 44.57
CA GLU A 3 28.75 -45.33 43.22
C GLU A 3 27.35 -44.68 43.11
N GLN A 4 27.28 -43.61 42.40
CA GLN A 4 25.99 -43.03 42.00
C GLN A 4 25.39 -43.94 40.93
N SER A 5 24.37 -44.68 41.31
CA SER A 5 23.57 -45.49 40.38
C SER A 5 22.96 -44.59 39.32
N PRO A 6 23.14 -44.83 37.99
CA PRO A 6 22.60 -43.98 36.95
C PRO A 6 21.09 -44.00 37.05
N TRP A 7 20.49 -42.76 37.13
CA TRP A 7 19.06 -42.57 37.18
C TRP A 7 18.39 -43.16 35.92
N ARG A 8 17.60 -44.20 36.10
CA ARG A 8 16.81 -44.84 35.03
C ARG A 8 15.34 -44.49 35.21
N PRO A 9 14.72 -43.78 34.25
CA PRO A 9 13.30 -43.45 34.32
C PRO A 9 12.48 -44.75 34.27
N THR A 10 11.57 -44.89 35.21
CA THR A 10 10.58 -46.01 35.21
C THR A 10 9.61 -45.83 34.05
N ARG A 11 9.11 -46.97 33.49
CA ARG A 11 8.13 -47.00 32.40
C ARG A 11 6.91 -46.10 32.69
N ARG A 12 6.48 -46.01 33.93
CA ARG A 12 5.36 -45.18 34.38
C ARG A 12 5.68 -43.67 34.23
N ARG A 13 6.89 -43.23 34.60
CA ARG A 13 7.34 -41.84 34.44
C ARG A 13 7.50 -41.44 32.98
N LEU A 14 7.88 -42.38 32.10
CA LEU A 14 7.97 -42.14 30.66
C LEU A 14 6.58 -42.00 30.05
N THR A 15 5.60 -42.82 30.44
CA THR A 15 4.19 -42.70 30.00
C THR A 15 3.55 -41.43 30.51
N ASP A 16 3.75 -41.07 31.77
CA ASP A 16 3.21 -39.83 32.35
C ASP A 16 3.81 -38.60 31.67
N GLY A 17 5.13 -38.61 31.37
CA GLY A 17 5.82 -37.56 30.63
C GLY A 17 5.33 -37.45 29.18
N LEU A 18 5.09 -38.59 28.50
CA LEU A 18 4.54 -38.59 27.13
C LEU A 18 3.09 -38.05 27.11
N LEU A 19 2.25 -38.44 28.05
CA LEU A 19 0.88 -37.93 28.16
C LEU A 19 0.87 -36.43 28.48
N ALA A 20 1.75 -35.99 29.38
CA ALA A 20 1.87 -34.57 29.69
C ALA A 20 2.36 -33.72 28.50
N ALA A 21 3.19 -34.27 27.62
CA ALA A 21 3.66 -33.60 26.39
C ALA A 21 2.60 -33.67 25.28
N LEU A 22 1.80 -34.71 25.20
CA LEU A 22 0.78 -34.84 24.15
C LEU A 22 -0.28 -33.75 24.22
N THR A 23 -0.70 -33.35 25.42
CA THR A 23 -1.75 -32.34 25.62
C THR A 23 -1.40 -30.99 24.98
N PRO A 24 -0.25 -30.35 25.26
CA PRO A 24 0.10 -29.08 24.63
C PRO A 24 0.35 -29.22 23.12
N VAL A 25 0.93 -30.32 22.66
CA VAL A 25 1.14 -30.57 21.23
C VAL A 25 -0.18 -30.68 20.49
N THR A 26 -1.13 -31.42 21.02
CA THR A 26 -2.47 -31.56 20.44
C THR A 26 -3.20 -30.21 20.42
N ALA A 27 -3.15 -29.45 21.52
CA ALA A 27 -3.76 -28.13 21.60
C ALA A 27 -3.17 -27.15 20.59
N CYS A 28 -1.84 -27.12 20.47
CA CYS A 28 -1.16 -26.28 19.46
C CYS A 28 -1.52 -26.71 18.04
N SER A 29 -1.58 -28.01 17.75
CA SER A 29 -1.92 -28.50 16.41
C SER A 29 -3.36 -28.15 16.03
N LEU A 30 -4.30 -28.26 16.96
CA LEU A 30 -5.71 -27.87 16.75
C LEU A 30 -5.84 -26.35 16.56
N ALA A 31 -5.12 -25.55 17.36
CA ALA A 31 -5.13 -24.10 17.23
C ALA A 31 -4.54 -23.66 15.87
N LEU A 32 -3.41 -24.23 15.47
CA LEU A 32 -2.79 -23.96 14.16
C LEU A 32 -3.68 -24.42 13.01
N GLY A 33 -4.27 -25.61 13.10
CA GLY A 33 -5.22 -26.12 12.11
C GLY A 33 -6.47 -25.23 12.00
N GLY A 34 -7.01 -24.76 13.11
CA GLY A 34 -8.12 -23.82 13.15
C GLY A 34 -7.77 -22.46 12.52
N LEU A 35 -6.60 -21.92 12.85
CA LEU A 35 -6.12 -20.66 12.28
C LEU A 35 -5.87 -20.77 10.77
N THR A 36 -5.26 -21.87 10.30
CA THR A 36 -5.01 -22.06 8.86
C THR A 36 -6.31 -22.21 8.06
N THR A 37 -7.30 -22.91 8.58
CA THR A 37 -8.62 -23.00 7.94
C THR A 37 -9.34 -21.65 7.94
N TRP A 38 -9.29 -20.90 9.03
CA TRP A 38 -9.88 -19.56 9.13
C TRP A 38 -9.23 -18.55 8.16
N VAL A 39 -7.91 -18.57 8.04
CA VAL A 39 -7.19 -17.77 7.03
C VAL A 39 -7.51 -18.25 5.61
N GLY A 40 -7.55 -19.57 5.39
CA GLY A 40 -7.84 -20.18 4.09
C GLY A 40 -9.27 -19.94 3.59
N SER A 41 -10.24 -19.78 4.50
CA SER A 41 -11.63 -19.42 4.16
C SER A 41 -11.82 -17.94 3.81
N GLY A 42 -10.78 -17.11 3.96
CA GLY A 42 -10.84 -15.67 3.69
C GLY A 42 -11.42 -14.83 4.82
N GLU A 43 -11.84 -15.45 5.92
CA GLU A 43 -12.40 -14.77 7.10
C GLU A 43 -11.39 -13.88 7.82
N ALA A 44 -10.10 -14.15 7.64
CA ALA A 44 -9.00 -13.29 8.12
C ALA A 44 -8.85 -11.98 7.31
N GLY A 45 -9.65 -11.81 6.25
CA GLY A 45 -9.51 -10.72 5.29
C GLY A 45 -8.38 -10.96 4.29
N SER A 46 -8.36 -10.18 3.22
CA SER A 46 -7.28 -10.19 2.24
C SER A 46 -6.43 -8.92 2.37
N PRO A 47 -5.12 -8.99 2.11
CA PRO A 47 -4.26 -7.81 2.10
C PRO A 47 -4.74 -6.78 1.06
N ALA A 48 -4.29 -5.56 1.20
CA ALA A 48 -4.47 -4.53 0.19
C ALA A 48 -3.85 -4.99 -1.14
N ARG A 49 -4.52 -4.66 -2.25
CA ARG A 49 -4.09 -5.02 -3.61
C ARG A 49 -4.36 -3.86 -4.53
N VAL A 50 -3.42 -2.92 -4.58
CA VAL A 50 -3.56 -1.69 -5.35
C VAL A 50 -3.04 -1.87 -6.77
N THR A 51 -3.80 -1.36 -7.73
CA THR A 51 -3.40 -1.19 -9.13
C THR A 51 -3.54 0.26 -9.53
N VAL A 52 -2.62 0.74 -10.37
CA VAL A 52 -2.60 2.11 -10.88
C VAL A 52 -3.02 2.11 -12.35
N SER A 53 -3.95 2.97 -12.70
CA SER A 53 -4.45 3.10 -14.08
C SER A 53 -4.70 4.57 -14.43
N LYS A 54 -5.01 4.84 -15.71
CA LYS A 54 -5.31 6.17 -16.25
C LYS A 54 -4.30 7.24 -15.82
N ALA A 55 -3.04 6.87 -15.74
CA ALA A 55 -1.96 7.77 -15.37
C ALA A 55 -1.78 8.85 -16.44
N ARG A 56 -1.92 10.11 -16.05
CA ARG A 56 -1.72 11.27 -16.92
C ARG A 56 -1.06 12.40 -16.16
N VAL A 57 -0.29 13.20 -16.87
CA VAL A 57 0.33 14.41 -16.33
C VAL A 57 0.05 15.55 -17.31
N LEU A 58 -0.30 16.73 -16.80
CA LEU A 58 -0.59 17.86 -17.63
C LEU A 58 0.71 18.47 -18.19
N LEU A 59 0.66 18.90 -19.44
CA LEU A 59 1.71 19.76 -19.99
C LEU A 59 1.63 21.13 -19.31
N PRO A 60 2.75 21.67 -18.78
CA PRO A 60 2.75 23.00 -18.18
C PRO A 60 2.23 24.06 -19.17
N TYR A 61 1.49 25.04 -18.64
CA TYR A 61 0.97 26.13 -19.45
C TYR A 61 1.86 27.38 -19.36
N GLY A 62 2.15 27.97 -20.50
CA GLY A 62 2.99 29.16 -20.58
C GLY A 62 4.41 28.90 -20.09
N ASP A 63 4.98 29.85 -19.35
CA ASP A 63 6.35 29.82 -18.85
C ASP A 63 6.48 29.11 -17.49
N THR A 64 5.39 28.59 -16.95
CA THR A 64 5.42 27.85 -15.68
C THR A 64 6.03 26.46 -15.88
N LYS A 65 6.71 25.95 -14.85
CA LYS A 65 7.14 24.56 -14.80
C LYS A 65 6.26 23.73 -13.87
N GLU A 66 5.40 24.38 -13.13
CA GLU A 66 4.48 23.72 -12.19
C GLU A 66 3.36 23.02 -12.96
N THR A 67 3.09 21.78 -12.60
CA THR A 67 2.05 20.96 -13.21
C THR A 67 1.53 19.92 -12.24
N ALA A 68 0.51 19.16 -12.68
CA ALA A 68 -0.12 18.12 -11.87
C ALA A 68 -0.22 16.80 -12.63
N ALA A 69 -0.06 15.71 -11.89
CA ALA A 69 -0.34 14.37 -12.37
C ALA A 69 -1.54 13.77 -11.63
N PHE A 70 -2.24 12.87 -12.33
CA PHE A 70 -3.46 12.22 -11.85
C PHE A 70 -3.38 10.72 -12.14
N PHE A 71 -3.88 9.95 -11.19
CA PHE A 71 -3.90 8.49 -11.23
C PHE A 71 -5.26 7.97 -10.74
N ASP A 72 -5.73 6.86 -11.30
CA ASP A 72 -6.80 6.08 -10.71
C ASP A 72 -6.16 4.91 -9.94
N LEU A 73 -6.41 4.85 -8.64
CA LEU A 73 -5.87 3.86 -7.72
C LEU A 73 -6.99 2.92 -7.30
N ALA A 74 -7.03 1.71 -7.86
CA ALA A 74 -8.03 0.70 -7.52
C ALA A 74 -7.44 -0.30 -6.52
N ASN A 75 -8.10 -0.48 -5.37
CA ASN A 75 -7.74 -1.46 -4.37
C ASN A 75 -8.73 -2.63 -4.39
N ALA A 76 -8.33 -3.74 -4.99
CA ALA A 76 -9.13 -4.97 -5.05
C ALA A 76 -8.94 -5.87 -3.82
N GLY A 77 -8.16 -5.44 -2.83
CA GLY A 77 -7.95 -6.15 -1.58
C GLY A 77 -9.03 -5.87 -0.52
N GLY A 78 -8.98 -6.62 0.57
CA GLY A 78 -9.92 -6.49 1.70
C GLY A 78 -9.43 -5.56 2.81
N ALA A 79 -8.25 -4.96 2.68
CA ALA A 79 -7.71 -3.99 3.63
C ALA A 79 -7.43 -2.66 2.92
N ASP A 80 -7.63 -1.55 3.63
CA ASP A 80 -7.26 -0.22 3.14
C ASP A 80 -5.76 -0.13 2.91
N ASP A 81 -5.34 0.67 1.94
CA ASP A 81 -3.95 1.06 1.76
C ASP A 81 -3.80 2.58 1.79
N ARG A 82 -2.58 3.07 1.79
CA ARG A 82 -2.29 4.50 1.85
C ARG A 82 -1.14 4.83 0.90
N LEU A 83 -1.39 5.75 -0.04
CA LEU A 83 -0.34 6.37 -0.84
C LEU A 83 0.40 7.37 0.04
N VAL A 84 1.69 7.15 0.28
CA VAL A 84 2.52 7.96 1.19
C VAL A 84 3.55 8.80 0.46
N LYS A 85 3.90 8.45 -0.77
CA LYS A 85 4.90 9.19 -1.55
C LYS A 85 4.75 8.91 -3.04
N VAL A 86 5.06 9.90 -3.85
CA VAL A 86 5.21 9.76 -5.31
C VAL A 86 6.59 10.26 -5.70
N THR A 87 7.27 9.53 -6.58
CA THR A 87 8.58 9.92 -7.13
C THR A 87 8.59 9.76 -8.64
N SER A 88 9.49 10.48 -9.32
CA SER A 88 9.71 10.33 -10.75
C SER A 88 11.16 10.72 -11.10
N SER A 89 11.75 10.01 -12.03
CA SER A 89 13.10 10.34 -12.55
C SER A 89 13.11 11.45 -13.62
N ARG A 90 11.94 11.83 -14.10
CA ARG A 90 11.77 12.84 -15.18
C ARG A 90 11.24 14.18 -14.68
N THR A 91 11.24 14.43 -13.38
CA THR A 91 10.78 15.65 -12.73
C THR A 91 11.92 16.33 -11.99
N HIS A 92 11.81 17.63 -11.77
CA HIS A 92 12.77 18.40 -11.00
C HIS A 92 12.13 18.89 -9.69
N GLY A 93 12.82 18.70 -8.57
CA GLY A 93 12.34 19.13 -7.25
C GLY A 93 11.42 18.13 -6.57
N GLY A 94 10.74 18.59 -5.52
CA GLY A 94 9.83 17.78 -4.73
C GLY A 94 8.52 17.50 -5.47
N ILE A 95 7.96 16.34 -5.22
CA ILE A 95 6.59 15.96 -5.63
C ILE A 95 5.74 15.96 -4.36
N THR A 96 4.61 16.65 -4.37
CA THR A 96 3.69 16.75 -3.25
C THR A 96 2.29 16.29 -3.62
N LEU A 97 1.59 15.66 -2.68
CA LEU A 97 0.17 15.41 -2.78
C LEU A 97 -0.58 16.65 -2.32
N SER A 98 -1.62 17.05 -3.05
CA SER A 98 -2.48 18.15 -2.64
C SER A 98 -3.94 17.79 -2.78
N ARG A 99 -4.75 18.38 -1.93
CA ARG A 99 -6.21 18.23 -1.96
C ARG A 99 -6.87 19.58 -2.14
N HIS A 100 -7.70 19.67 -3.16
CA HIS A 100 -8.54 20.82 -3.39
C HIS A 100 -9.88 20.63 -2.67
N ARG A 101 -10.26 21.61 -1.84
CA ARG A 101 -11.58 21.68 -1.23
C ARG A 101 -12.29 22.92 -1.74
N SER A 102 -13.46 22.75 -2.32
CA SER A 102 -14.35 23.88 -2.59
C SER A 102 -14.88 24.39 -1.25
N ALA A 103 -14.37 25.52 -0.77
CA ALA A 103 -15.04 26.25 0.31
C ALA A 103 -16.29 26.88 -0.29
N GLY A 104 -17.43 26.81 0.41
CA GLY A 104 -18.74 27.28 -0.06
C GLY A 104 -18.87 28.78 -0.42
N SER A 105 -17.76 29.51 -0.45
CA SER A 105 -17.61 30.90 -0.87
C SER A 105 -16.93 31.12 -2.22
N GLY A 106 -16.76 30.05 -3.03
CA GLY A 106 -16.13 30.14 -4.35
C GLY A 106 -14.60 30.16 -4.36
N ALA A 107 -13.93 30.20 -3.20
CA ALA A 107 -12.48 30.07 -3.09
C ALA A 107 -12.10 28.59 -2.95
N ALA A 108 -11.35 28.05 -3.92
CA ALA A 108 -10.73 26.74 -3.80
C ALA A 108 -9.51 26.84 -2.88
N ALA A 109 -9.57 26.22 -1.71
CA ALA A 109 -8.40 26.10 -0.84
C ALA A 109 -7.61 24.84 -1.24
N LYS A 110 -6.36 25.02 -1.66
CA LYS A 110 -5.39 23.97 -1.87
C LYS A 110 -4.69 23.70 -0.53
N THR A 111 -4.68 22.45 -0.09
CA THR A 111 -3.99 22.01 1.12
C THR A 111 -3.08 20.85 0.77
N ASP A 112 -1.83 20.91 1.20
CA ASP A 112 -0.93 19.77 1.06
C ASP A 112 -1.44 18.59 1.89
N ALA A 113 -1.30 17.39 1.35
CA ALA A 113 -1.69 16.14 1.98
C ALA A 113 -0.47 15.24 2.13
N ASP A 114 -0.20 14.81 3.35
CA ASP A 114 0.92 13.89 3.61
C ASP A 114 0.67 12.50 3.01
N SER A 115 -0.58 12.13 2.81
CA SER A 115 -0.96 10.83 2.28
C SER A 115 -2.41 10.79 1.79
N ALA A 116 -2.74 9.73 1.04
CA ALA A 116 -4.10 9.49 0.56
C ALA A 116 -4.52 8.04 0.81
N VAL A 117 -5.66 7.84 1.47
CA VAL A 117 -6.22 6.51 1.73
C VAL A 117 -6.86 5.97 0.45
N VAL A 118 -6.55 4.72 0.12
CA VAL A 118 -7.19 3.92 -0.94
C VAL A 118 -8.01 2.82 -0.27
N PRO A 119 -9.34 3.03 -0.09
CA PRO A 119 -10.16 2.12 0.69
C PRO A 119 -10.25 0.73 0.05
N ALA A 120 -10.42 -0.29 0.88
CA ALA A 120 -10.65 -1.67 0.46
C ALA A 120 -11.82 -1.79 -0.50
N GLY A 121 -11.66 -2.53 -1.59
CA GLY A 121 -12.70 -2.76 -2.60
C GLY A 121 -13.13 -1.50 -3.38
N ARG A 122 -12.37 -0.40 -3.31
CA ARG A 122 -12.74 0.88 -3.95
C ARG A 122 -11.64 1.44 -4.83
N THR A 123 -12.03 2.43 -5.63
CA THR A 123 -11.10 3.23 -6.45
C THR A 123 -11.03 4.67 -5.91
N LEU A 124 -9.81 5.16 -5.73
CA LEU A 124 -9.52 6.56 -5.50
C LEU A 124 -9.09 7.18 -6.83
N SER A 125 -9.96 8.02 -7.41
CA SER A 125 -9.65 8.75 -8.64
C SER A 125 -9.15 10.15 -8.32
N MET A 126 -8.00 10.50 -8.88
CA MET A 126 -7.42 11.83 -8.76
C MET A 126 -7.97 12.76 -9.84
N SER A 127 -8.16 14.03 -9.48
CA SER A 127 -8.69 15.04 -10.40
C SER A 127 -8.24 16.45 -10.02
N PRO A 128 -8.32 17.43 -10.97
CA PRO A 128 -7.94 18.82 -10.70
C PRO A 128 -8.74 19.50 -9.57
N HIS A 129 -9.95 18.99 -9.27
CA HIS A 129 -10.82 19.53 -8.23
C HIS A 129 -10.82 18.68 -6.94
N GLY A 130 -9.99 17.64 -6.88
CA GLY A 130 -9.92 16.71 -5.77
C GLY A 130 -8.51 16.54 -5.24
N LEU A 131 -8.05 15.30 -5.26
CA LEU A 131 -6.66 14.95 -4.94
C LEU A 131 -5.83 15.02 -6.23
N ASP A 132 -4.65 15.59 -6.15
CA ASP A 132 -3.68 15.65 -7.24
C ASP A 132 -2.24 15.48 -6.74
N VAL A 133 -1.33 15.25 -7.68
CA VAL A 133 0.10 15.16 -7.46
C VAL A 133 0.77 16.35 -8.12
N ASN A 134 1.26 17.30 -7.33
CA ASN A 134 1.95 18.48 -7.82
C ASN A 134 3.43 18.24 -8.01
N LEU A 135 3.97 18.73 -9.11
CA LEU A 135 5.37 18.53 -9.49
C LEU A 135 5.86 19.64 -10.43
N ARG A 136 7.16 19.65 -10.63
CA ARG A 136 7.78 20.50 -11.66
C ARG A 136 8.16 19.64 -12.85
N ALA A 137 7.63 20.00 -14.02
CA ALA A 137 7.92 19.28 -15.26
C ALA A 137 9.41 19.32 -15.61
N GLY A 138 9.90 18.22 -16.15
CA GLY A 138 11.20 18.16 -16.79
C GLY A 138 11.23 18.99 -18.07
N ALA A 139 12.43 19.33 -18.52
CA ALA A 139 12.61 20.08 -19.76
C ALA A 139 12.18 19.24 -20.98
N GLY A 140 11.52 19.88 -21.93
CA GLY A 140 11.24 19.32 -23.24
C GLY A 140 10.08 18.34 -23.32
N TRP A 141 9.20 18.28 -22.31
CA TRP A 141 8.00 17.45 -22.38
C TRP A 141 7.08 17.85 -23.52
N ARG A 142 6.52 16.86 -24.20
CA ARG A 142 5.56 17.04 -25.30
C ARG A 142 4.32 16.19 -25.04
N THR A 143 3.19 16.62 -25.58
CA THR A 143 1.97 15.81 -25.55
C THR A 143 2.21 14.44 -26.17
N GLY A 144 1.83 13.39 -25.47
CA GLY A 144 2.04 11.98 -25.85
C GLY A 144 3.29 11.36 -25.25
N ASP A 145 4.21 12.13 -24.67
CA ASP A 145 5.37 11.58 -23.97
C ASP A 145 4.91 10.71 -22.78
N LEU A 146 5.72 9.70 -22.45
CA LEU A 146 5.52 8.86 -21.28
C LEU A 146 6.50 9.27 -20.17
N VAL A 147 5.96 9.60 -19.01
CA VAL A 147 6.72 9.99 -17.83
C VAL A 147 6.57 8.90 -16.77
N PRO A 148 7.67 8.25 -16.33
CA PRO A 148 7.62 7.22 -15.31
C PRO A 148 7.41 7.86 -13.93
N PHE A 149 6.48 7.29 -13.18
CA PHE A 149 6.23 7.58 -11.78
C PHE A 149 6.31 6.31 -10.95
N THR A 150 6.79 6.43 -9.73
CA THR A 150 6.72 5.38 -8.72
C THR A 150 5.85 5.88 -7.58
N LEU A 151 4.74 5.20 -7.35
CA LEU A 151 3.81 5.46 -6.27
C LEU A 151 4.13 4.52 -5.11
N HIS A 152 4.42 5.06 -3.93
CA HIS A 152 4.80 4.29 -2.75
C HIS A 152 3.60 4.16 -1.82
N PHE A 153 3.18 2.93 -1.58
CA PHE A 153 2.08 2.59 -0.69
C PHE A 153 2.59 2.00 0.61
N GLU A 154 1.83 2.20 1.67
CA GLU A 154 2.19 1.72 3.01
C GLU A 154 2.21 0.19 3.08
N ARG A 155 1.29 -0.49 2.39
CA ARG A 155 1.13 -1.95 2.41
C ARG A 155 1.48 -2.62 1.09
N SER A 156 1.03 -2.07 -0.04
CA SER A 156 1.29 -2.62 -1.38
C SER A 156 2.70 -2.32 -1.91
N GLY A 157 3.51 -1.51 -1.18
CA GLY A 157 4.87 -1.18 -1.60
C GLY A 157 4.92 -0.18 -2.75
N ALA A 158 5.95 -0.27 -3.59
CA ALA A 158 6.17 0.63 -4.71
C ALA A 158 5.54 0.06 -6.00
N ILE A 159 4.74 0.88 -6.66
CA ILE A 159 4.08 0.54 -7.93
C ILE A 159 4.49 1.56 -8.98
N GLU A 160 5.02 1.08 -10.10
CA GLU A 160 5.41 1.91 -11.23
C GLU A 160 4.22 2.16 -12.16
N ALA A 161 4.13 3.39 -12.69
CA ALA A 161 3.13 3.79 -13.65
C ALA A 161 3.73 4.75 -14.69
N LEU A 162 3.37 4.56 -15.94
CA LEU A 162 3.73 5.49 -17.03
C LEU A 162 2.56 6.45 -17.25
N ALA A 163 2.78 7.72 -16.94
CA ALA A 163 1.79 8.77 -17.17
C ALA A 163 1.98 9.41 -18.55
N VAL A 164 0.90 9.50 -19.29
CA VAL A 164 0.88 10.18 -20.58
C VAL A 164 0.82 11.69 -20.37
N VAL A 165 1.70 12.45 -21.03
CA VAL A 165 1.63 13.91 -21.05
C VAL A 165 0.46 14.34 -21.91
N VAL A 166 -0.48 15.09 -21.32
CA VAL A 166 -1.68 15.60 -22.00
C VAL A 166 -1.78 17.11 -21.88
N ARG A 167 -2.47 17.77 -22.80
CA ARG A 167 -2.77 19.19 -22.68
C ARG A 167 -3.85 19.41 -21.63
N PRO A 168 -3.76 20.49 -20.83
CA PRO A 168 -4.90 20.95 -20.04
C PRO A 168 -6.10 21.18 -20.96
N GLY A 169 -7.28 20.65 -20.60
CA GLY A 169 -8.54 20.88 -21.31
C GLY A 169 -9.19 22.18 -20.85
#